data_b96540aea2ab2fb121d759a63fc7e7b2
#
_entry.id   b96540aea2ab2fb121d759a63fc7e7b2
#
_cell.length_a   1.000
_cell.length_b   1.000
_cell.length_c   1.000
_cell.angle_alpha   90.00
_cell.angle_beta   90.00
_cell.angle_gamma   90.00
#
_symmetry.space_group_name_H-M   'P 1'
#
loop_
_entity.id
_entity.type
_entity.pdbx_description
1 polymer ?
#
loop_
_entity_poly.entity_id
_entity_poly.type
_entity_poly.pdbx_seq_one_letter_code
_entity_poly.pdbx_strand_id
1 'polypeptide(L)'
;MEIRNVIATDYHKVIDVLNDWWGGRQMTHLLPRLFFEHFQTTSFIVEDKGSLAAFLVGFVSQTHPNKAYIHFVGVNPERRKSGLAKMLYETFFATVRNMGCHTVRCITSPVNEESVAFHKRMGFSVSVGTDYAGPGQDNILFCRDITSED
;
A
#
# COMPACT_ATOMS: atom_id res chain seq x y z
N MET A 1 7.84 -17.26 -7.77
CA MET A 1 7.15 -16.05 -7.27
C MET A 1 7.57 -14.84 -8.10
N GLU A 2 6.61 -14.12 -8.60
CA GLU A 2 6.87 -13.06 -9.58
C GLU A 2 6.18 -11.77 -9.15
N ILE A 3 6.92 -10.65 -9.18
CA ILE A 3 6.38 -9.31 -8.96
C ILE A 3 6.32 -8.58 -10.29
N ARG A 4 5.19 -7.93 -10.55
CA ARG A 4 4.99 -7.13 -11.78
C ARG A 4 4.06 -5.96 -11.50
N ASN A 5 4.00 -5.01 -12.43
CA ASN A 5 3.01 -3.95 -12.37
C ASN A 5 1.61 -4.51 -12.59
N VAL A 6 0.62 -3.85 -11.99
CA VAL A 6 -0.78 -4.24 -12.20
C VAL A 6 -1.23 -3.92 -13.63
N ILE A 7 -2.21 -4.68 -14.11
CA ILE A 7 -2.98 -4.37 -15.31
C ILE A 7 -4.45 -4.26 -14.92
N ALA A 8 -5.27 -3.69 -15.78
CA ALA A 8 -6.67 -3.38 -15.44
C ALA A 8 -7.45 -4.60 -14.95
N THR A 9 -7.24 -5.76 -15.56
CA THR A 9 -7.96 -6.99 -15.19
C THR A 9 -7.56 -7.57 -13.84
N ASP A 10 -6.45 -7.15 -13.27
CA ASP A 10 -6.06 -7.56 -11.91
C ASP A 10 -7.06 -7.07 -10.86
N TYR A 11 -7.82 -6.03 -11.18
CA TYR A 11 -8.89 -5.54 -10.31
C TYR A 11 -9.80 -6.68 -9.86
N HIS A 12 -10.21 -7.56 -10.78
CA HIS A 12 -11.13 -8.66 -10.46
C HIS A 12 -10.50 -9.66 -9.49
N LYS A 13 -9.22 -10.00 -9.69
CA LYS A 13 -8.49 -10.91 -8.79
C LYS A 13 -8.40 -10.36 -7.37
N VAL A 14 -8.13 -9.07 -7.26
CA VAL A 14 -7.96 -8.42 -5.95
C VAL A 14 -9.31 -8.27 -5.26
N ILE A 15 -10.33 -7.80 -5.96
CA ILE A 15 -11.67 -7.59 -5.38
C ILE A 15 -12.28 -8.91 -4.89
N ASP A 16 -12.03 -10.01 -5.59
CA ASP A 16 -12.57 -11.32 -5.20
C ASP A 16 -12.05 -11.80 -3.84
N VAL A 17 -10.86 -11.37 -3.42
CA VAL A 17 -10.24 -11.82 -2.17
C VAL A 17 -10.21 -10.76 -1.08
N LEU A 18 -10.50 -9.50 -1.43
CA LEU A 18 -10.24 -8.37 -0.54
C LEU A 18 -10.94 -8.49 0.81
N ASN A 19 -12.24 -8.73 0.80
CA ASN A 19 -13.00 -8.85 2.05
C ASN A 19 -12.54 -10.03 2.90
N ASP A 20 -12.23 -11.17 2.26
CA ASP A 20 -11.74 -12.35 2.98
C ASP A 20 -10.37 -12.08 3.62
N TRP A 21 -9.50 -11.39 2.92
CA TRP A 21 -8.17 -11.07 3.46
C TRP A 21 -8.25 -10.10 4.64
N TRP A 22 -9.33 -9.36 4.78
CA TRP A 22 -9.59 -8.46 5.90
C TRP A 22 -10.59 -9.04 6.90
N GLY A 23 -10.64 -10.37 7.02
CA GLY A 23 -11.46 -11.05 8.02
C GLY A 23 -12.96 -10.93 7.80
N GLY A 24 -13.38 -10.73 6.55
CA GLY A 24 -14.79 -10.57 6.20
C GLY A 24 -15.30 -9.13 6.26
N ARG A 25 -14.44 -8.16 6.56
CA ARG A 25 -14.83 -6.75 6.56
C ARG A 25 -15.07 -6.25 5.13
N GLN A 26 -16.01 -5.34 4.99
CA GLN A 26 -16.33 -4.73 3.68
C GLN A 26 -15.27 -3.71 3.32
N MET A 27 -14.35 -4.08 2.45
CA MET A 27 -13.20 -3.26 2.06
C MET A 27 -13.22 -2.86 0.58
N THR A 28 -14.07 -3.49 -0.24
CA THR A 28 -14.03 -3.30 -1.69
C THR A 28 -14.30 -1.87 -2.13
N HIS A 29 -15.10 -1.12 -1.38
CA HIS A 29 -15.37 0.29 -1.69
C HIS A 29 -14.14 1.19 -1.55
N LEU A 30 -13.09 0.74 -0.88
CA LEU A 30 -11.86 1.49 -0.69
C LEU A 30 -10.88 1.32 -1.86
N LEU A 31 -11.17 0.40 -2.79
CA LEU A 31 -10.24 0.10 -3.88
C LEU A 31 -10.97 0.05 -5.23
N PRO A 32 -11.37 1.22 -5.75
CA PRO A 32 -12.02 1.30 -7.06
C PRO A 32 -11.13 0.86 -8.21
N ARG A 33 -11.74 0.40 -9.28
CA ARG A 33 -11.03 -0.08 -10.48
C ARG A 33 -10.06 0.95 -11.07
N LEU A 34 -10.32 2.24 -10.88
CA LEU A 34 -9.48 3.30 -11.43
C LEU A 34 -8.01 3.17 -11.02
N PHE A 35 -7.72 2.58 -9.84
CA PHE A 35 -6.34 2.38 -9.41
C PHE A 35 -5.60 1.38 -10.28
N PHE A 36 -6.31 0.42 -10.85
CA PHE A 36 -5.75 -0.59 -11.75
C PHE A 36 -5.65 -0.11 -13.19
N GLU A 37 -6.37 0.94 -13.54
CA GLU A 37 -6.33 1.52 -14.88
C GLU A 37 -5.37 2.69 -14.99
N HIS A 38 -5.24 3.51 -13.93
CA HIS A 38 -4.56 4.80 -14.03
C HIS A 38 -3.30 4.92 -13.17
N PHE A 39 -2.99 3.92 -12.33
CA PHE A 39 -1.81 3.97 -11.44
C PHE A 39 -0.90 2.76 -11.62
N GLN A 40 -0.82 2.24 -12.83
CA GLN A 40 -0.10 0.99 -13.13
C GLN A 40 1.40 1.08 -12.87
N THR A 41 2.03 2.21 -13.19
CA THR A 41 3.47 2.39 -13.02
C THR A 41 3.91 2.26 -11.56
N THR A 42 3.05 2.62 -10.63
CA THR A 42 3.35 2.67 -9.20
C THR A 42 2.57 1.64 -8.38
N SER A 43 1.95 0.67 -9.06
CA SER A 43 1.15 -0.36 -8.38
C SER A 43 1.62 -1.74 -8.83
N PHE A 44 1.66 -2.68 -7.89
CA PHE A 44 2.32 -3.97 -8.10
C PHE A 44 1.48 -5.12 -7.61
N ILE A 45 1.69 -6.27 -8.25
CA ILE A 45 1.05 -7.51 -7.87
C ILE A 45 2.13 -8.60 -7.75
N VAL A 46 1.96 -9.49 -6.78
CA VAL A 46 2.83 -10.65 -6.60
C VAL A 46 1.97 -11.90 -6.83
N GLU A 47 2.40 -12.70 -7.79
CA GLU A 47 1.76 -13.98 -8.07
C GLU A 47 2.72 -15.12 -7.80
N ASP A 48 2.20 -16.25 -7.35
CA ASP A 48 2.94 -17.46 -7.15
C ASP A 48 2.13 -18.62 -7.73
N LYS A 49 2.66 -19.24 -8.79
CA LYS A 49 2.00 -20.34 -9.49
C LYS A 49 0.56 -19.99 -9.91
N GLY A 50 0.38 -18.78 -10.40
CA GLY A 50 -0.91 -18.29 -10.88
C GLY A 50 -1.86 -17.80 -9.82
N SER A 51 -1.49 -17.88 -8.54
CA SER A 51 -2.31 -17.39 -7.42
C SER A 51 -1.83 -16.04 -6.92
N LEU A 52 -2.77 -15.18 -6.58
CA LEU A 52 -2.46 -13.87 -6.01
C LEU A 52 -1.87 -14.05 -4.61
N ALA A 53 -0.64 -13.58 -4.40
CA ALA A 53 0.04 -13.65 -3.11
C ALA A 53 -0.02 -12.32 -2.36
N ALA A 54 0.10 -11.20 -3.07
CA ALA A 54 0.11 -9.88 -2.45
C ALA A 54 -0.08 -8.79 -3.51
N PHE A 55 -0.42 -7.59 -3.07
CA PHE A 55 -0.50 -6.44 -3.96
C PHE A 55 -0.23 -5.15 -3.20
N LEU A 56 0.18 -4.13 -3.94
CA LEU A 56 0.34 -2.77 -3.43
C LEU A 56 -0.18 -1.80 -4.48
N VAL A 57 -1.04 -0.87 -4.07
CA VAL A 57 -1.56 0.19 -4.92
C VAL A 57 -1.10 1.53 -4.37
N GLY A 58 -0.42 2.31 -5.20
CA GLY A 58 0.09 3.61 -4.80
C GLY A 58 0.27 4.54 -5.99
N PHE A 59 0.67 5.76 -5.69
CA PHE A 59 0.81 6.79 -6.72
C PHE A 59 1.79 7.88 -6.27
N VAL A 60 2.22 8.69 -7.25
CA VAL A 60 2.95 9.94 -6.98
C VAL A 60 1.91 11.04 -6.85
N SER A 61 2.05 11.87 -5.82
CA SER A 61 1.12 12.97 -5.60
C SER A 61 1.16 13.93 -6.79
N GLN A 62 0.00 14.23 -7.34
CA GLN A 62 -0.10 15.21 -8.41
C GLN A 62 0.15 16.63 -7.89
N THR A 63 -0.28 16.90 -6.66
CA THR A 63 -0.09 18.20 -6.01
C THR A 63 1.34 18.44 -5.55
N HIS A 64 1.99 17.37 -5.05
CA HIS A 64 3.36 17.41 -4.52
C HIS A 64 4.20 16.35 -5.23
N PRO A 65 4.78 16.66 -6.41
CA PRO A 65 5.46 15.65 -7.22
C PRO A 65 6.67 14.98 -6.56
N ASN A 66 7.16 15.53 -5.47
CA ASN A 66 8.26 14.92 -4.70
C ASN A 66 7.77 13.97 -3.60
N LYS A 67 6.47 13.73 -3.51
CA LYS A 67 5.85 12.86 -2.51
C LYS A 67 5.08 11.74 -3.20
N ALA A 68 5.19 10.52 -2.66
CA ALA A 68 4.40 9.38 -3.10
C ALA A 68 3.49 8.92 -1.97
N TYR A 69 2.47 8.17 -2.32
CA TYR A 69 1.44 7.72 -1.39
C TYR A 69 1.09 6.27 -1.66
N ILE A 70 1.08 5.46 -0.60
CA ILE A 70 0.60 4.08 -0.68
C ILE A 70 -0.85 4.08 -0.23
N HIS A 71 -1.75 3.72 -1.15
CA HIS A 71 -3.18 3.72 -0.87
C HIS A 71 -3.63 2.43 -0.19
N PHE A 72 -3.14 1.28 -0.66
CA PHE A 72 -3.64 0.00 -0.19
C PHE A 72 -2.59 -1.09 -0.39
N VAL A 73 -2.42 -1.94 0.61
CA VAL A 73 -1.51 -3.10 0.56
C VAL A 73 -2.22 -4.30 1.14
N GLY A 74 -2.14 -5.43 0.46
CA GLY A 74 -2.69 -6.67 0.97
C GLY A 74 -1.74 -7.83 0.77
N VAL A 75 -1.68 -8.72 1.74
CA VAL A 75 -0.93 -9.96 1.66
C VAL A 75 -1.88 -11.11 2.00
N ASN A 76 -1.86 -12.15 1.18
CA ASN A 76 -2.63 -13.35 1.43
C ASN A 76 -2.37 -13.82 2.86
N PRO A 77 -3.43 -14.02 3.70
CA PRO A 77 -3.25 -14.42 5.09
C PRO A 77 -2.38 -15.67 5.28
N GLU A 78 -2.40 -16.58 4.31
CA GLU A 78 -1.59 -17.80 4.35
C GLU A 78 -0.10 -17.54 4.08
N ARG A 79 0.23 -16.33 3.64
CA ARG A 79 1.60 -15.96 3.29
C ARG A 79 2.14 -14.80 4.12
N ARG A 80 1.47 -14.45 5.20
CA ARG A 80 1.94 -13.40 6.12
C ARG A 80 3.24 -13.85 6.77
N LYS A 81 4.07 -12.86 7.17
CA LYS A 81 5.40 -13.08 7.75
C LYS A 81 6.39 -13.73 6.78
N SER A 82 6.12 -13.66 5.49
CA SER A 82 7.01 -14.18 4.44
C SER A 82 7.89 -13.10 3.81
N GLY A 83 7.76 -11.85 4.26
CA GLY A 83 8.53 -10.73 3.71
C GLY A 83 7.92 -10.10 2.45
N LEU A 84 6.73 -10.50 2.04
CA LEU A 84 6.09 -9.98 0.83
C LEU A 84 5.75 -8.49 0.94
N ALA A 85 5.23 -8.06 2.08
CA ALA A 85 4.92 -6.64 2.28
C ALA A 85 6.18 -5.79 2.21
N LYS A 86 7.26 -6.24 2.85
CA LYS A 86 8.54 -5.54 2.79
C LYS A 86 9.06 -5.44 1.36
N MET A 87 9.00 -6.54 0.61
CA MET A 87 9.41 -6.57 -0.79
C MET A 87 8.62 -5.57 -1.64
N LEU A 88 7.31 -5.52 -1.45
CA LEU A 88 6.44 -4.58 -2.16
C LEU A 88 6.79 -3.13 -1.83
N TYR A 89 7.00 -2.83 -0.54
CA TYR A 89 7.37 -1.49 -0.10
C TYR A 89 8.71 -1.06 -0.70
N GLU A 90 9.70 -1.94 -0.67
CA GLU A 90 11.03 -1.64 -1.22
C GLU A 90 10.97 -1.42 -2.74
N THR A 91 10.16 -2.21 -3.44
CA THR A 91 9.94 -2.04 -4.88
C THR A 91 9.27 -0.69 -5.16
N PHE A 92 8.27 -0.34 -4.37
CA PHE A 92 7.58 0.95 -4.48
C PHE A 92 8.56 2.11 -4.23
N PHE A 93 9.35 2.04 -3.16
CA PHE A 93 10.34 3.08 -2.85
C PHE A 93 11.31 3.30 -4.00
N ALA A 94 11.86 2.23 -4.56
CA ALA A 94 12.80 2.32 -5.68
C ALA A 94 12.14 2.96 -6.90
N THR A 95 10.91 2.56 -7.20
CA THR A 95 10.17 3.09 -8.33
C THR A 95 9.92 4.59 -8.21
N VAL A 96 9.36 5.02 -7.08
CA VAL A 96 9.01 6.44 -6.91
C VAL A 96 10.25 7.32 -6.66
N ARG A 97 11.30 6.76 -6.07
CA ARG A 97 12.59 7.46 -5.97
C ARG A 97 13.13 7.81 -7.36
N ASN A 98 13.06 6.87 -8.30
CA ASN A 98 13.45 7.10 -9.69
C ASN A 98 12.56 8.13 -10.38
N MET A 99 11.36 8.35 -9.89
CA MET A 99 10.44 9.37 -10.39
C MET A 99 10.63 10.74 -9.72
N GLY A 100 11.61 10.86 -8.82
CA GLY A 100 11.93 12.12 -8.15
C GLY A 100 11.29 12.31 -6.79
N CYS A 101 10.70 11.27 -6.21
CA CYS A 101 10.09 11.38 -4.88
C CYS A 101 11.14 11.30 -3.77
N HIS A 102 10.94 12.10 -2.73
CA HIS A 102 11.78 12.14 -1.54
C HIS A 102 11.11 11.49 -0.32
N THR A 103 9.78 11.43 -0.31
CA THR A 103 9.02 10.88 0.82
C THR A 103 7.89 9.99 0.33
N VAL A 104 7.55 9.02 1.18
CA VAL A 104 6.37 8.16 0.98
C VAL A 104 5.47 8.32 2.20
N ARG A 105 4.17 8.47 1.95
CA ARG A 105 3.15 8.64 2.98
C ARG A 105 2.07 7.59 2.85
N CYS A 106 1.44 7.27 3.96
CA CYS A 106 0.23 6.44 4.00
C CYS A 106 -0.47 6.63 5.35
N ILE A 107 -1.65 6.05 5.48
CA ILE A 107 -2.47 6.18 6.69
C ILE A 107 -3.05 4.82 7.07
N THR A 108 -3.44 4.69 8.33
CA THR A 108 -4.21 3.53 8.79
C THR A 108 -5.19 3.95 9.90
N SER A 109 -6.10 3.04 10.23
CA SER A 109 -7.00 3.21 11.38
C SER A 109 -6.20 3.12 12.70
N PRO A 110 -6.58 3.91 13.73
CA PRO A 110 -5.91 3.85 15.02
C PRO A 110 -5.94 2.47 15.69
N VAL A 111 -6.92 1.63 15.34
CA VAL A 111 -7.07 0.30 15.92
C VAL A 111 -6.16 -0.75 15.27
N ASN A 112 -5.51 -0.41 14.17
CA ASN A 112 -4.67 -1.36 13.44
C ASN A 112 -3.23 -1.35 13.98
N GLU A 113 -3.04 -2.00 15.13
CA GLU A 113 -1.74 -2.04 15.81
C GLU A 113 -0.65 -2.74 15.01
N GLU A 114 -1.01 -3.78 14.26
CA GLU A 114 -0.05 -4.51 13.42
C GLU A 114 0.52 -3.62 12.32
N SER A 115 -0.33 -2.80 11.70
CA SER A 115 0.10 -1.86 10.68
C SER A 115 1.05 -0.81 11.26
N VAL A 116 0.74 -0.29 12.45
CA VAL A 116 1.60 0.69 13.13
C VAL A 116 2.98 0.07 13.40
N ALA A 117 3.01 -1.15 13.95
CA ALA A 117 4.26 -1.84 14.23
C ALA A 117 5.07 -2.11 12.96
N PHE A 118 4.41 -2.56 11.90
CA PHE A 118 5.06 -2.82 10.61
C PHE A 118 5.70 -1.54 10.06
N HIS A 119 4.96 -0.44 10.05
CA HIS A 119 5.47 0.82 9.49
C HIS A 119 6.63 1.37 10.31
N LYS A 120 6.60 1.24 11.63
CA LYS A 120 7.74 1.60 12.46
C LYS A 120 8.99 0.79 12.09
N ARG A 121 8.83 -0.52 11.89
CA ARG A 121 9.95 -1.38 11.47
C ARG A 121 10.49 -0.99 10.10
N MET A 122 9.61 -0.51 9.21
CA MET A 122 10.00 -0.05 7.87
C MET A 122 10.59 1.37 7.86
N GLY A 123 10.75 1.99 9.03
CA GLY A 123 11.40 3.29 9.14
C GLY A 123 10.46 4.49 8.96
N PHE A 124 9.16 4.29 9.01
CA PHE A 124 8.20 5.40 8.94
C PHE A 124 8.09 6.11 10.28
N SER A 125 8.01 7.43 10.25
CA SER A 125 7.56 8.20 11.40
C SER A 125 6.05 8.08 11.53
N VAL A 126 5.56 8.17 12.77
CA VAL A 126 4.15 7.93 13.09
C VAL A 126 3.59 9.14 13.83
N SER A 127 2.45 9.64 13.40
CA SER A 127 1.75 10.73 14.06
C SER A 127 0.24 10.49 14.01
N VAL A 128 -0.50 11.24 14.84
CA VAL A 128 -1.96 11.15 14.85
C VAL A 128 -2.54 12.30 14.03
N GLY A 129 -3.40 11.96 13.07
CA GLY A 129 -4.19 12.94 12.34
C GLY A 129 -5.54 13.09 13.00
N THR A 130 -5.67 14.04 13.92
CA THR A 130 -6.92 14.29 14.63
C THR A 130 -7.98 14.79 13.63
N ASP A 131 -9.15 14.15 13.66
CA ASP A 131 -10.27 14.46 12.75
C ASP A 131 -9.91 14.37 11.26
N TYR A 132 -8.89 13.60 10.92
CA TYR A 132 -8.36 13.52 9.55
C TYR A 132 -9.42 13.11 8.53
N ALA A 133 -10.28 12.16 8.88
CA ALA A 133 -11.33 11.65 8.00
C ALA A 133 -12.71 12.27 8.30
N GLY A 134 -12.76 13.25 9.21
CA GLY A 134 -13.98 13.91 9.62
C GLY A 134 -14.06 14.06 11.15
N PRO A 135 -15.03 14.79 11.69
CA PRO A 135 -15.15 14.99 13.13
C PRO A 135 -15.18 13.66 13.90
N GLY A 136 -14.25 13.50 14.86
CA GLY A 136 -14.13 12.28 15.64
C GLY A 136 -13.51 11.10 14.90
N GLN A 137 -13.02 11.30 13.68
CA GLN A 137 -12.45 10.23 12.86
C GLN A 137 -10.96 10.45 12.65
N ASP A 138 -10.16 10.01 13.64
CA ASP A 138 -8.71 10.12 13.61
C ASP A 138 -8.10 9.02 12.72
N ASN A 139 -6.96 9.32 12.13
CA ASN A 139 -6.12 8.32 11.45
C ASN A 139 -4.72 8.37 12.04
N ILE A 140 -3.99 7.29 11.86
CA ILE A 140 -2.55 7.26 12.11
C ILE A 140 -1.88 7.61 10.77
N LEU A 141 -1.00 8.59 10.79
CA LEU A 141 -0.29 9.08 9.62
C LEU A 141 1.14 8.59 9.63
N PHE A 142 1.58 8.05 8.50
CA PHE A 142 2.94 7.55 8.32
C PHE A 142 3.67 8.38 7.28
N CYS A 143 4.95 8.64 7.53
CA CYS A 143 5.81 9.34 6.59
C CYS A 143 7.22 8.78 6.66
N ARG A 144 7.81 8.46 5.52
CA ARG A 144 9.20 8.02 5.44
C ARG A 144 9.96 8.83 4.42
N ASP A 145 11.16 9.28 4.82
CA ASP A 145 12.15 9.85 3.90
C ASP A 145 12.81 8.69 3.14
N ILE A 146 12.81 8.76 1.81
CA ILE A 146 13.39 7.73 0.96
C ILE A 146 14.55 8.26 0.11
N THR A 147 15.12 9.39 0.49
CA THR A 147 16.24 9.98 -0.26
C THR A 147 17.50 9.11 -0.19
N SER A 148 17.63 8.30 0.86
CA SER A 148 18.72 7.32 0.96
C SER A 148 18.16 5.90 0.79
N GLU A 149 19.02 4.94 0.40
CA GLU A 149 18.62 3.54 0.19
C GLU A 149 18.62 2.70 1.47
N ASP A 150 18.91 3.31 2.59
CA ASP A 150 18.96 2.63 3.89
C ASP A 150 17.58 2.23 4.41
#